data_9e0777696907801737984b36e7045c1b
#
_entry.id   9e0777696907801737984b36e7045c1b
#
_cell.length_a   1.000
_cell.length_b   1.000
_cell.length_c   1.000
_cell.angle_alpha   90.00
_cell.angle_beta   90.00
_cell.angle_gamma   90.00
#
_symmetry.space_group_name_H-M   'P 1'
#
loop_
_entity.id
_entity.type
_entity.pdbx_description
1 polymer ?
#
loop_
_entity_poly.entity_id
_entity_poly.type
_entity_poly.pdbx_seq_one_letter_code
_entity_poly.pdbx_strand_id
1 'polypeptide(L)'
;MTDVEAAALELHRATLSNGLRVLIAPDPTTPVVGVSVHVDVGFRSEPEGRTGFAHLFEHLMFQGSESLEKLAHFRHVQASGGIFNGSTHQDYTDYFEVLPGAALERALFLEADRLRAPKLTVENLRNQVDVVKEEIRLNVVNRPYGGFPWILLPPVLYDTFPNAHNGYGDFSELEQATLEDAASFFDTFYAPGNALLTVHGDVAEHGVDGVLALVEKHFGDIPARPTPQRPSFAEPVPGSERRQSVPDAHAPLPAMAIGYRVPDPSTEPDSYLAHAMLASVLTDGEAARLQRRLVHADGLVTDVSASNGLMGGPLDARDPDTFTITAVHPSDVEPDRVLGAVDDELDRLAAQGPSVDELSRQSARWASALHREDDRVMFRMLGLGARELLYGRAELALELPARLAALRPEQIAEAAGRLRGAGRAVLLVEPATDQSDQEENS
;
A
#
# COMPACT_ATOMS: atom_id res chain seq x y z
N MET A 1 -36.69 -13.67 8.13
CA MET A 1 -35.23 -13.61 8.06
C MET A 1 -34.81 -13.02 9.38
N THR A 2 -34.24 -13.83 10.23
CA THR A 2 -33.74 -13.41 11.56
C THR A 2 -32.53 -12.52 11.32
N ASP A 3 -32.60 -11.29 11.85
CA ASP A 3 -31.45 -10.39 11.96
C ASP A 3 -30.34 -11.13 12.74
N VAL A 4 -29.38 -11.68 12.02
CA VAL A 4 -28.09 -12.00 12.59
C VAL A 4 -27.39 -10.64 12.69
N GLU A 5 -27.55 -9.96 13.80
CA GLU A 5 -26.66 -8.88 14.20
C GLU A 5 -25.24 -9.48 14.15
N ALA A 6 -24.46 -9.11 13.16
CA ALA A 6 -23.06 -9.50 13.12
C ALA A 6 -22.45 -8.94 14.42
N ALA A 7 -22.04 -9.84 15.32
CA ALA A 7 -21.41 -9.43 16.56
C ALA A 7 -20.23 -8.52 16.18
N ALA A 8 -20.24 -7.31 16.70
CA ALA A 8 -19.16 -6.36 16.43
C ALA A 8 -17.84 -7.01 16.84
N LEU A 9 -16.85 -7.00 15.96
CA LEU A 9 -15.53 -7.54 16.23
C LEU A 9 -14.94 -6.81 17.45
N GLU A 10 -14.66 -7.55 18.52
CA GLU A 10 -14.03 -6.97 19.71
C GLU A 10 -12.53 -6.76 19.47
N LEU A 11 -12.03 -5.57 19.78
CA LEU A 11 -10.63 -5.20 19.64
C LEU A 11 -9.99 -5.02 21.03
N HIS A 12 -9.01 -5.85 21.34
CA HIS A 12 -8.26 -5.80 22.59
C HIS A 12 -6.86 -5.26 22.36
N ARG A 13 -6.47 -4.25 23.11
CA ARG A 13 -5.17 -3.55 23.01
C ARG A 13 -4.35 -3.74 24.27
N ALA A 14 -3.06 -3.99 24.09
CA ALA A 14 -2.08 -4.01 25.16
C ALA A 14 -0.76 -3.39 24.69
N THR A 15 0.11 -3.07 25.64
CA THR A 15 1.48 -2.66 25.34
C THR A 15 2.38 -3.37 26.34
N LEU A 16 3.39 -4.09 25.82
CA LEU A 16 4.38 -4.77 26.64
C LEU A 16 5.34 -3.76 27.30
N SER A 17 6.07 -4.21 28.32
CA SER A 17 7.04 -3.37 29.03
C SER A 17 8.19 -2.85 28.15
N ASN A 18 8.51 -3.55 27.05
CA ASN A 18 9.50 -3.14 26.06
C ASN A 18 8.95 -2.19 24.98
N GLY A 19 7.67 -1.79 25.06
CA GLY A 19 7.01 -0.86 24.18
C GLY A 19 6.27 -1.50 23.00
N LEU A 20 6.35 -2.81 22.78
CA LEU A 20 5.60 -3.48 21.71
C LEU A 20 4.08 -3.29 21.93
N ARG A 21 3.43 -2.73 20.94
CA ARG A 21 1.95 -2.63 20.90
C ARG A 21 1.36 -3.93 20.41
N VAL A 22 0.23 -4.32 20.97
CA VAL A 22 -0.48 -5.57 20.65
C VAL A 22 -1.94 -5.26 20.40
N LEU A 23 -2.47 -5.77 19.28
CA LEU A 23 -3.88 -5.73 18.92
C LEU A 23 -4.37 -7.19 18.76
N ILE A 24 -5.40 -7.57 19.50
CA ILE A 24 -6.03 -8.89 19.38
C ILE A 24 -7.47 -8.69 18.96
N ALA A 25 -7.88 -9.37 17.90
CA ALA A 25 -9.22 -9.33 17.33
C ALA A 25 -9.74 -10.78 17.16
N PRO A 26 -10.34 -11.38 18.19
CA PRO A 26 -10.86 -12.74 18.13
C PRO A 26 -11.97 -12.90 17.10
N ASP A 27 -11.90 -13.95 16.29
CA ASP A 27 -12.98 -14.35 15.39
C ASP A 27 -13.22 -15.86 15.49
N PRO A 28 -14.27 -16.29 16.23
CA PRO A 28 -14.58 -17.70 16.42
C PRO A 28 -15.24 -18.36 15.20
N THR A 29 -15.48 -17.61 14.13
CA THR A 29 -16.15 -18.11 12.92
C THR A 29 -15.19 -18.78 11.95
N THR A 30 -13.89 -18.63 12.16
CA THR A 30 -12.82 -19.21 11.33
C THR A 30 -11.97 -20.20 12.13
N PRO A 31 -11.44 -21.28 11.52
CA PRO A 31 -10.55 -22.23 12.19
C PRO A 31 -9.06 -21.84 12.09
N VAL A 32 -8.75 -20.68 11.53
CA VAL A 32 -7.38 -20.20 11.34
C VAL A 32 -7.12 -18.93 12.13
N VAL A 33 -5.87 -18.69 12.44
CA VAL A 33 -5.38 -17.48 13.09
C VAL A 33 -4.33 -16.83 12.22
N GLY A 34 -4.40 -15.50 12.09
CA GLY A 34 -3.37 -14.67 11.51
C GLY A 34 -2.56 -13.97 12.59
N VAL A 35 -1.26 -13.87 12.36
CA VAL A 35 -0.31 -13.10 13.16
C VAL A 35 0.44 -12.19 12.22
N SER A 36 0.50 -10.89 12.51
CA SER A 36 1.30 -9.94 11.73
C SER A 36 2.08 -8.99 12.63
N VAL A 37 3.28 -8.64 12.18
CA VAL A 37 4.11 -7.58 12.76
C VAL A 37 4.21 -6.45 11.75
N HIS A 38 3.62 -5.30 12.08
CA HIS A 38 3.78 -4.08 11.32
C HIS A 38 4.85 -3.22 11.97
N VAL A 39 5.88 -2.83 11.22
CA VAL A 39 6.95 -1.94 11.67
C VAL A 39 6.74 -0.56 11.04
N ASP A 40 6.78 0.49 11.85
CA ASP A 40 6.57 1.89 11.41
C ASP A 40 7.82 2.41 10.67
N VAL A 41 8.14 1.75 9.56
CA VAL A 41 9.17 2.12 8.59
C VAL A 41 8.77 1.59 7.22
N GLY A 42 8.61 2.49 6.28
CA GLY A 42 8.43 2.19 4.87
C GLY A 42 9.46 2.95 4.04
N PHE A 43 9.35 2.89 2.71
CA PHE A 43 10.36 3.51 1.86
C PHE A 43 10.45 5.04 2.03
N ARG A 44 9.39 5.74 2.42
CA ARG A 44 9.45 7.19 2.72
C ARG A 44 10.38 7.55 3.87
N SER A 45 10.73 6.59 4.73
CA SER A 45 11.67 6.79 5.83
C SER A 45 13.13 6.54 5.45
N GLU A 46 13.40 6.15 4.21
CA GLU A 46 14.74 5.92 3.71
C GLU A 46 15.53 7.23 3.60
N PRO A 47 16.80 7.26 4.01
CA PRO A 47 17.64 8.42 3.78
C PRO A 47 18.05 8.53 2.31
N GLU A 48 18.25 9.76 1.84
CA GLU A 48 18.78 10.03 0.51
C GLU A 48 20.13 9.32 0.32
N GLY A 49 20.32 8.67 -0.83
CA GLY A 49 21.48 7.83 -1.13
C GLY A 49 21.42 6.42 -0.56
N ARG A 50 20.26 6.00 -0.02
CA ARG A 50 19.99 4.65 0.50
C ARG A 50 18.58 4.18 0.12
N THR A 51 18.16 4.42 -1.11
CA THR A 51 16.86 4.02 -1.61
C THR A 51 16.75 2.51 -1.81
N GLY A 52 15.55 1.96 -1.61
CA GLY A 52 15.26 0.52 -1.69
C GLY A 52 15.67 -0.26 -0.43
N PHE A 53 16.13 0.43 0.62
CA PHE A 53 16.64 -0.23 1.82
C PHE A 53 15.54 -0.88 2.65
N ALA A 54 14.36 -0.28 2.72
CA ALA A 54 13.21 -0.86 3.41
C ALA A 54 12.79 -2.19 2.77
N HIS A 55 12.72 -2.23 1.44
CA HIS A 55 12.39 -3.43 0.67
C HIS A 55 13.51 -4.49 0.76
N LEU A 56 14.76 -4.09 0.62
CA LEU A 56 15.90 -5.00 0.84
C LEU A 56 15.85 -5.60 2.25
N PHE A 57 15.48 -4.79 3.24
CA PHE A 57 15.41 -5.26 4.62
C PHE A 57 14.25 -6.24 4.83
N GLU A 58 13.11 -6.03 4.17
CA GLU A 58 12.02 -7.02 4.12
C GLU A 58 12.57 -8.41 3.70
N HIS A 59 13.35 -8.47 2.62
CA HIS A 59 13.98 -9.71 2.15
C HIS A 59 14.97 -10.30 3.17
N LEU A 60 15.76 -9.46 3.84
CA LEU A 60 16.72 -9.91 4.85
C LEU A 60 16.05 -10.57 6.05
N MET A 61 14.86 -10.13 6.43
CA MET A 61 14.10 -10.69 7.55
C MET A 61 13.67 -12.14 7.34
N PHE A 62 13.74 -12.68 6.12
CA PHE A 62 13.47 -14.09 5.81
C PHE A 62 14.73 -14.97 5.70
N GLN A 63 15.94 -14.42 5.96
CA GLN A 63 17.19 -15.14 5.77
C GLN A 63 17.65 -15.93 7.01
N GLY A 64 16.75 -16.15 7.97
CA GLY A 64 17.01 -16.81 9.25
C GLY A 64 17.12 -15.83 10.40
N SER A 65 17.19 -16.35 11.60
CA SER A 65 17.22 -15.62 12.87
C SER A 65 18.15 -16.31 13.87
N GLU A 66 18.16 -15.85 15.11
CA GLU A 66 19.04 -16.40 16.14
C GLU A 66 18.88 -17.92 16.30
N SER A 67 17.63 -18.39 16.38
CA SER A 67 17.31 -19.80 16.61
C SER A 67 17.04 -20.58 15.32
N LEU A 68 16.89 -19.89 14.18
CA LEU A 68 16.44 -20.48 12.93
C LEU A 68 17.47 -20.29 11.80
N GLU A 69 17.75 -21.38 11.11
CA GLU A 69 18.55 -21.32 9.88
C GLU A 69 17.75 -20.72 8.71
N LYS A 70 18.45 -20.29 7.68
CA LYS A 70 17.87 -19.85 6.42
C LYS A 70 16.78 -20.81 5.94
N LEU A 71 15.62 -20.29 5.54
CA LEU A 71 14.44 -21.05 5.11
C LEU A 71 13.74 -21.90 6.21
N ALA A 72 14.22 -21.90 7.45
CA ALA A 72 13.55 -22.66 8.52
C ALA A 72 12.18 -22.07 8.86
N HIS A 73 12.05 -20.74 8.90
CA HIS A 73 10.78 -20.06 9.06
C HIS A 73 9.74 -20.58 8.03
N PHE A 74 10.10 -20.52 6.76
CA PHE A 74 9.30 -21.04 5.64
C PHE A 74 8.84 -22.49 5.88
N ARG A 75 9.78 -23.40 6.23
CA ARG A 75 9.47 -24.81 6.48
C ARG A 75 8.50 -25.00 7.64
N HIS A 76 8.64 -24.22 8.71
CA HIS A 76 7.76 -24.31 9.90
C HIS A 76 6.34 -23.86 9.58
N VAL A 77 6.16 -22.77 8.86
CA VAL A 77 4.84 -22.27 8.47
C VAL A 77 4.16 -23.27 7.53
N GLN A 78 4.85 -23.70 6.47
CA GLN A 78 4.29 -24.68 5.51
C GLN A 78 3.99 -26.04 6.14
N ALA A 79 4.85 -26.55 7.04
CA ALA A 79 4.58 -27.80 7.77
C ALA A 79 3.38 -27.70 8.68
N SER A 80 2.97 -26.50 9.08
CA SER A 80 1.74 -26.23 9.82
C SER A 80 0.49 -26.07 8.92
N GLY A 81 0.64 -26.12 7.61
CA GLY A 81 -0.43 -25.87 6.65
C GLY A 81 -0.73 -24.37 6.46
N GLY A 82 0.19 -23.50 6.85
CA GLY A 82 0.05 -22.05 6.79
C GLY A 82 0.65 -21.41 5.55
N ILE A 83 0.37 -20.11 5.42
CA ILE A 83 0.98 -19.19 4.45
C ILE A 83 1.67 -18.06 5.21
N PHE A 84 2.65 -17.42 4.59
CA PHE A 84 3.31 -16.22 5.12
C PHE A 84 3.80 -15.34 3.96
N ASN A 85 4.02 -14.06 4.24
CA ASN A 85 4.69 -13.14 3.35
C ASN A 85 5.16 -11.90 4.14
N GLY A 86 5.76 -10.93 3.44
CA GLY A 86 6.00 -9.58 3.86
C GLY A 86 5.64 -8.61 2.74
N SER A 87 5.45 -7.35 3.07
CA SER A 87 5.30 -6.27 2.08
C SER A 87 5.83 -4.94 2.62
N THR A 88 6.42 -4.17 1.72
CA THR A 88 6.93 -2.82 2.01
C THR A 88 6.02 -1.78 1.38
N HIS A 89 5.51 -0.89 2.22
CA HIS A 89 4.62 0.20 1.85
C HIS A 89 5.32 1.55 1.98
N GLN A 90 4.60 2.64 1.70
CA GLN A 90 5.13 3.99 1.84
C GLN A 90 5.59 4.28 3.27
N ASP A 91 4.81 3.90 4.28
CA ASP A 91 5.01 4.28 5.68
C ASP A 91 5.32 3.13 6.62
N TYR A 92 5.15 1.90 6.18
CA TYR A 92 5.36 0.73 7.02
C TYR A 92 5.83 -0.47 6.20
N THR A 93 6.37 -1.44 6.92
CA THR A 93 6.67 -2.79 6.40
C THR A 93 5.94 -3.78 7.29
N ASP A 94 5.24 -4.73 6.69
CA ASP A 94 4.57 -5.78 7.43
C ASP A 94 5.12 -7.17 7.12
N TYR A 95 4.96 -8.04 8.09
CA TYR A 95 5.26 -9.46 8.00
C TYR A 95 4.09 -10.22 8.58
N PHE A 96 3.66 -11.29 7.95
CA PHE A 96 2.49 -12.00 8.41
C PHE A 96 2.52 -13.49 8.14
N GLU A 97 1.76 -14.22 8.96
CA GLU A 97 1.46 -15.64 8.80
C GLU A 97 -0.02 -15.89 9.05
N VAL A 98 -0.59 -16.85 8.31
CA VAL A 98 -1.93 -17.38 8.61
C VAL A 98 -1.81 -18.89 8.73
N LEU A 99 -2.21 -19.43 9.88
CA LEU A 99 -2.06 -20.85 10.24
C LEU A 99 -3.34 -21.37 10.89
N PRO A 100 -3.51 -22.71 11.03
CA PRO A 100 -4.53 -23.26 11.93
C PRO A 100 -4.39 -22.71 13.36
N GLY A 101 -5.50 -22.44 14.06
CA GLY A 101 -5.50 -21.85 15.41
C GLY A 101 -4.57 -22.55 16.41
N ALA A 102 -4.50 -23.88 16.37
CA ALA A 102 -3.58 -24.67 17.22
C ALA A 102 -2.07 -24.39 16.98
N ALA A 103 -1.71 -23.68 15.92
CA ALA A 103 -0.32 -23.30 15.62
C ALA A 103 0.04 -21.86 16.04
N LEU A 104 -0.87 -21.14 16.74
CA LEU A 104 -0.68 -19.75 17.15
C LEU A 104 0.64 -19.53 17.90
N GLU A 105 0.96 -20.36 18.89
CA GLU A 105 2.20 -20.19 19.65
C GLU A 105 3.45 -20.31 18.77
N ARG A 106 3.40 -21.18 17.75
CA ARG A 106 4.49 -21.31 16.77
C ARG A 106 4.67 -20.02 15.96
N ALA A 107 3.57 -19.42 15.47
CA ALA A 107 3.64 -18.15 14.75
C ALA A 107 4.23 -17.04 15.62
N LEU A 108 3.77 -16.92 16.87
CA LEU A 108 4.32 -15.94 17.82
C LEU A 108 5.81 -16.14 18.08
N PHE A 109 6.26 -17.39 18.18
CA PHE A 109 7.70 -17.69 18.32
C PHE A 109 8.49 -17.28 17.08
N LEU A 110 8.02 -17.61 15.88
CA LEU A 110 8.70 -17.30 14.63
C LEU A 110 8.85 -15.79 14.43
N GLU A 111 7.79 -15.03 14.66
CA GLU A 111 7.80 -13.57 14.55
C GLU A 111 8.70 -12.92 15.62
N ALA A 112 8.65 -13.41 16.86
CA ALA A 112 9.48 -12.91 17.95
C ALA A 112 10.97 -13.17 17.70
N ASP A 113 11.33 -14.34 17.20
CA ASP A 113 12.71 -14.74 16.97
C ASP A 113 13.36 -13.86 15.87
N ARG A 114 12.65 -13.58 14.78
CA ARG A 114 13.19 -12.67 13.76
C ARG A 114 13.20 -11.21 14.19
N LEU A 115 12.22 -10.73 14.99
CA LEU A 115 12.25 -9.37 15.54
C LEU A 115 13.36 -9.19 16.57
N ARG A 116 13.74 -10.26 17.28
CA ARG A 116 14.85 -10.27 18.25
C ARG A 116 16.21 -10.14 17.58
N ALA A 117 16.50 -11.00 16.61
CA ALA A 117 17.81 -11.06 15.99
C ALA A 117 17.76 -11.75 14.61
N PRO A 118 17.48 -11.02 13.52
CA PRO A 118 17.58 -11.54 12.18
C PRO A 118 19.06 -11.89 11.85
N LYS A 119 19.26 -12.90 11.02
CA LYS A 119 20.60 -13.37 10.65
C LYS A 119 21.24 -12.49 9.57
N LEU A 120 21.71 -11.33 9.98
CA LEU A 120 22.39 -10.40 9.10
C LEU A 120 23.84 -10.85 8.87
N THR A 121 24.17 -11.26 7.66
CA THR A 121 25.52 -11.66 7.24
C THR A 121 25.85 -11.04 5.89
N VAL A 122 27.14 -10.87 5.61
CA VAL A 122 27.61 -10.36 4.30
C VAL A 122 27.09 -11.22 3.15
N GLU A 123 27.03 -12.55 3.35
CA GLU A 123 26.55 -13.50 2.35
C GLU A 123 25.05 -13.29 2.08
N ASN A 124 24.21 -13.22 3.13
CA ASN A 124 22.77 -12.98 2.99
C ASN A 124 22.50 -11.61 2.34
N LEU A 125 23.22 -10.56 2.77
CA LEU A 125 23.06 -9.23 2.21
C LEU A 125 23.34 -9.23 0.70
N ARG A 126 24.49 -9.74 0.27
CA ARG A 126 24.83 -9.81 -1.17
C ARG A 126 23.84 -10.62 -1.97
N ASN A 127 23.43 -11.78 -1.44
CA ASN A 127 22.42 -12.61 -2.09
C ASN A 127 21.09 -11.88 -2.25
N GLN A 128 20.64 -11.14 -1.21
CA GLN A 128 19.36 -10.43 -1.30
C GLN A 128 19.44 -9.17 -2.19
N VAL A 129 20.55 -8.47 -2.22
CA VAL A 129 20.78 -7.41 -3.22
C VAL A 129 20.61 -7.95 -4.65
N ASP A 130 21.19 -9.11 -4.96
CA ASP A 130 21.05 -9.72 -6.29
C ASP A 130 19.60 -10.15 -6.56
N VAL A 131 18.89 -10.69 -5.56
CA VAL A 131 17.46 -11.07 -5.68
C VAL A 131 16.59 -9.85 -5.93
N VAL A 132 16.73 -8.77 -5.15
CA VAL A 132 15.97 -7.53 -5.31
C VAL A 132 16.25 -6.91 -6.69
N LYS A 133 17.50 -6.88 -7.13
CA LYS A 133 17.85 -6.38 -8.48
C LYS A 133 17.18 -7.19 -9.59
N GLU A 134 17.12 -8.51 -9.43
CA GLU A 134 16.43 -9.36 -10.42
C GLU A 134 14.93 -9.14 -10.39
N GLU A 135 14.34 -8.97 -9.22
CA GLU A 135 12.93 -8.59 -9.07
C GLU A 135 12.61 -7.27 -9.78
N ILE A 136 13.45 -6.25 -9.59
CA ILE A 136 13.29 -4.95 -10.28
C ILE A 136 13.39 -5.15 -11.81
N ARG A 137 14.33 -5.97 -12.30
CA ARG A 137 14.40 -6.28 -13.73
C ARG A 137 13.12 -6.92 -14.24
N LEU A 138 12.58 -7.90 -13.53
CA LEU A 138 11.39 -8.66 -13.95
C LEU A 138 10.10 -7.82 -13.86
N ASN A 139 9.95 -7.01 -12.81
CA ASN A 139 8.71 -6.30 -12.51
C ASN A 139 8.66 -4.88 -13.05
N VAL A 140 9.83 -4.27 -13.32
CA VAL A 140 9.92 -2.87 -13.76
C VAL A 140 10.63 -2.77 -15.11
N VAL A 141 11.91 -3.17 -15.21
CA VAL A 141 12.75 -2.86 -16.38
C VAL A 141 12.30 -3.61 -17.63
N ASN A 142 11.98 -4.90 -17.52
CA ASN A 142 11.68 -5.78 -18.66
C ASN A 142 10.16 -5.97 -18.89
N ARG A 143 9.33 -5.11 -18.33
CA ARG A 143 7.88 -5.22 -18.41
C ARG A 143 7.27 -3.99 -19.07
N PRO A 144 6.33 -4.13 -20.01
CA PRO A 144 5.55 -3.02 -20.52
C PRO A 144 4.93 -2.20 -19.37
N TYR A 145 5.08 -0.89 -19.42
CA TYR A 145 4.61 0.02 -18.38
C TYR A 145 5.19 -0.27 -17.00
N GLY A 146 6.40 -0.81 -16.93
CA GLY A 146 7.04 -1.15 -15.66
C GLY A 146 7.29 0.09 -14.80
N GLY A 147 6.76 0.07 -13.56
CA GLY A 147 6.82 1.22 -12.67
C GLY A 147 5.82 2.35 -12.94
N PHE A 148 4.99 2.23 -13.97
CA PHE A 148 3.91 3.17 -14.24
C PHE A 148 2.63 2.78 -13.48
N PRO A 149 1.95 3.72 -12.79
CA PRO A 149 2.39 5.08 -12.51
C PRO A 149 3.26 5.21 -11.24
N TRP A 150 3.29 4.22 -10.37
CA TRP A 150 3.72 4.27 -8.97
C TRP A 150 5.22 4.55 -8.72
N ILE A 151 6.09 4.33 -9.70
CA ILE A 151 7.51 4.75 -9.68
C ILE A 151 7.69 6.09 -10.42
N LEU A 152 7.04 6.23 -11.57
CA LEU A 152 7.35 7.30 -12.51
C LEU A 152 6.59 8.60 -12.23
N LEU A 153 5.40 8.53 -11.60
CA LEU A 153 4.58 9.71 -11.32
C LEU A 153 5.04 10.51 -10.08
N PRO A 154 5.47 9.88 -8.95
CA PRO A 154 5.84 10.61 -7.75
C PRO A 154 6.88 11.72 -7.96
N PRO A 155 8.01 11.51 -8.70
CA PRO A 155 8.99 12.58 -8.91
C PRO A 155 8.46 13.74 -9.77
N VAL A 156 7.35 13.57 -10.47
CA VAL A 156 6.68 14.66 -11.19
C VAL A 156 5.72 15.42 -10.28
N LEU A 157 5.07 14.72 -9.35
CA LEU A 157 4.05 15.28 -8.46
C LEU A 157 4.65 15.95 -7.22
N TYR A 158 5.68 15.34 -6.61
CA TYR A 158 6.24 15.70 -5.33
C TYR A 158 7.60 16.38 -5.45
N ASP A 159 7.90 17.28 -4.52
CA ASP A 159 9.14 18.05 -4.47
C ASP A 159 10.14 17.49 -3.44
N THR A 160 9.63 16.85 -2.38
CA THR A 160 10.49 16.34 -1.32
C THR A 160 10.96 14.92 -1.59
N PHE A 161 12.21 14.63 -1.26
CA PHE A 161 12.78 13.31 -1.46
C PHE A 161 11.92 12.17 -0.89
N PRO A 162 11.41 12.22 0.36
CA PRO A 162 10.60 11.13 0.92
C PRO A 162 9.39 10.75 0.06
N ASN A 163 8.78 11.71 -0.61
CA ASN A 163 7.56 11.50 -1.39
C ASN A 163 7.84 11.26 -2.88
N ALA A 164 9.00 11.68 -3.38
CA ALA A 164 9.35 11.62 -4.80
C ALA A 164 10.05 10.31 -5.19
N HIS A 165 10.77 9.65 -4.27
CA HIS A 165 11.44 8.38 -4.58
C HIS A 165 10.51 7.17 -4.46
N ASN A 166 10.96 6.03 -4.95
CA ASN A 166 10.21 4.77 -4.96
C ASN A 166 10.82 3.72 -4.04
N GLY A 167 10.03 2.73 -3.65
CA GLY A 167 10.45 1.69 -2.70
C GLY A 167 11.38 0.62 -3.28
N TYR A 168 11.56 0.53 -4.58
CA TYR A 168 12.55 -0.40 -5.17
C TYR A 168 13.97 0.10 -5.09
N GLY A 169 14.17 1.42 -5.09
CA GLY A 169 15.48 2.05 -5.01
C GLY A 169 16.29 2.00 -6.31
N ASP A 170 17.51 2.52 -6.21
CA ASP A 170 18.50 2.55 -7.28
C ASP A 170 19.48 1.37 -7.17
N PHE A 171 19.87 0.76 -8.30
CA PHE A 171 20.78 -0.37 -8.32
C PHE A 171 22.15 -0.04 -7.73
N SER A 172 22.67 1.18 -7.99
CA SER A 172 23.96 1.59 -7.49
C SER A 172 23.97 1.81 -5.99
N GLU A 173 22.84 2.28 -5.42
CA GLU A 173 22.68 2.44 -3.98
C GLU A 173 22.51 1.10 -3.27
N LEU A 174 21.72 0.18 -3.86
CA LEU A 174 21.60 -1.19 -3.36
C LEU A 174 22.96 -1.95 -3.35
N GLU A 175 23.78 -1.79 -4.40
CA GLU A 175 25.10 -2.42 -4.49
C GLU A 175 26.10 -1.87 -3.47
N GLN A 176 25.92 -0.63 -3.00
CA GLN A 176 26.73 0.00 -1.97
C GLN A 176 26.29 -0.37 -0.55
N ALA A 177 25.16 -1.10 -0.38
CA ALA A 177 24.67 -1.50 0.91
C ALA A 177 25.70 -2.33 1.69
N THR A 178 25.96 -1.95 2.93
CA THR A 178 26.90 -2.64 3.81
C THR A 178 26.16 -3.38 4.93
N LEU A 179 26.86 -4.33 5.55
CA LEU A 179 26.31 -5.00 6.73
C LEU A 179 26.10 -4.04 7.91
N GLU A 180 26.91 -2.99 8.01
CA GLU A 180 26.76 -1.93 9.01
C GLU A 180 25.49 -1.12 8.76
N ASP A 181 25.20 -0.78 7.49
CA ASP A 181 23.93 -0.11 7.12
C ASP A 181 22.73 -0.99 7.51
N ALA A 182 22.77 -2.29 7.21
CA ALA A 182 21.70 -3.22 7.56
C ALA A 182 21.52 -3.35 9.09
N ALA A 183 22.60 -3.46 9.84
CA ALA A 183 22.55 -3.50 11.30
C ALA A 183 21.99 -2.18 11.89
N SER A 184 22.45 -1.05 11.37
CA SER A 184 21.95 0.27 11.79
C SER A 184 20.47 0.47 11.49
N PHE A 185 20.00 0.00 10.34
CA PHE A 185 18.59 0.04 9.96
C PHE A 185 17.73 -0.81 10.90
N PHE A 186 18.18 -2.03 11.20
CA PHE A 186 17.51 -2.88 12.18
C PHE A 186 17.44 -2.23 13.56
N ASP A 187 18.60 -1.76 14.07
CA ASP A 187 18.68 -1.15 15.40
C ASP A 187 17.82 0.09 15.52
N THR A 188 17.70 0.85 14.46
CA THR A 188 16.88 2.09 14.41
C THR A 188 15.40 1.78 14.33
N PHE A 189 14.98 0.97 13.38
CA PHE A 189 13.56 0.88 13.01
C PHE A 189 12.84 -0.34 13.58
N TYR A 190 13.54 -1.46 13.81
CA TYR A 190 12.92 -2.71 14.29
C TYR A 190 12.86 -2.81 15.81
N ALA A 191 12.82 -1.66 16.49
CA ALA A 191 12.60 -1.59 17.93
C ALA A 191 11.17 -2.05 18.28
N PRO A 192 10.94 -2.79 19.38
CA PRO A 192 9.60 -3.17 19.81
C PRO A 192 8.63 -2.00 19.91
N GLY A 193 9.07 -0.84 20.43
CA GLY A 193 8.25 0.37 20.53
C GLY A 193 7.86 1.00 19.18
N ASN A 194 8.50 0.59 18.08
CA ASN A 194 8.19 1.00 16.70
C ASN A 194 7.36 -0.04 15.94
N ALA A 195 6.92 -1.11 16.61
CA ALA A 195 6.18 -2.21 16.02
C ALA A 195 4.79 -2.37 16.64
N LEU A 196 3.91 -2.98 15.87
CA LEU A 196 2.59 -3.43 16.29
C LEU A 196 2.43 -4.90 15.92
N LEU A 197 2.15 -5.74 16.90
CA LEU A 197 1.74 -7.13 16.70
C LEU A 197 0.22 -7.19 16.62
N THR A 198 -0.31 -7.78 15.55
CA THR A 198 -1.74 -8.03 15.41
C THR A 198 -2.02 -9.53 15.37
N VAL A 199 -2.98 -9.98 16.17
CA VAL A 199 -3.48 -11.37 16.17
C VAL A 199 -4.97 -11.33 15.84
N HIS A 200 -5.39 -12.02 14.78
CA HIS A 200 -6.79 -12.06 14.37
C HIS A 200 -7.21 -13.48 13.98
N GLY A 201 -8.41 -13.91 14.38
CA GLY A 201 -8.99 -15.19 14.03
C GLY A 201 -9.22 -16.10 15.23
N ASP A 202 -9.03 -17.41 15.04
CA ASP A 202 -9.31 -18.42 16.07
C ASP A 202 -8.26 -18.39 17.21
N VAL A 203 -8.67 -17.81 18.32
CA VAL A 203 -7.91 -17.80 19.57
C VAL A 203 -8.62 -18.55 20.69
N ALA A 204 -9.62 -19.39 20.35
CA ALA A 204 -10.51 -20.02 21.34
C ALA A 204 -9.78 -20.92 22.34
N GLU A 205 -8.69 -21.58 21.91
CA GLU A 205 -7.90 -22.45 22.81
C GLU A 205 -7.24 -21.66 23.95
N HIS A 206 -6.86 -20.41 23.72
CA HIS A 206 -6.11 -19.60 24.68
C HIS A 206 -6.95 -18.48 25.30
N GLY A 207 -7.96 -17.99 24.60
CA GLY A 207 -8.65 -16.75 24.93
C GLY A 207 -7.70 -15.53 24.83
N VAL A 208 -8.23 -14.34 25.00
CA VAL A 208 -7.44 -13.09 24.90
C VAL A 208 -6.29 -13.05 25.92
N ASP A 209 -6.57 -13.39 27.18
CA ASP A 209 -5.56 -13.37 28.24
C ASP A 209 -4.44 -14.40 27.99
N GLY A 210 -4.80 -15.58 27.46
CA GLY A 210 -3.83 -16.60 27.10
C GLY A 210 -2.96 -16.18 25.91
N VAL A 211 -3.54 -15.52 24.92
CA VAL A 211 -2.76 -14.93 23.80
C VAL A 211 -1.79 -13.87 24.32
N LEU A 212 -2.23 -12.97 25.20
CA LEU A 212 -1.36 -11.97 25.83
C LEU A 212 -0.22 -12.62 26.63
N ALA A 213 -0.50 -13.71 27.37
CA ALA A 213 0.55 -14.44 28.06
C ALA A 213 1.57 -15.09 27.11
N LEU A 214 1.13 -15.62 25.97
CA LEU A 214 2.03 -16.13 24.93
C LEU A 214 2.86 -15.00 24.26
N VAL A 215 2.24 -13.86 24.01
CA VAL A 215 2.94 -12.68 23.48
C VAL A 215 4.01 -12.22 24.48
N GLU A 216 3.69 -12.09 25.76
CA GLU A 216 4.67 -11.73 26.81
C GLU A 216 5.79 -12.77 26.88
N LYS A 217 5.47 -14.06 26.80
CA LYS A 217 6.45 -15.15 26.82
C LYS A 217 7.49 -15.04 25.69
N HIS A 218 7.07 -14.71 24.47
CA HIS A 218 7.93 -14.75 23.29
C HIS A 218 8.56 -13.39 22.96
N PHE A 219 7.86 -12.29 23.21
CA PHE A 219 8.30 -10.94 22.85
C PHE A 219 8.78 -10.11 24.06
N GLY A 220 8.39 -10.47 25.28
CA GLY A 220 8.63 -9.64 26.46
C GLY A 220 10.11 -9.44 26.84
N ASP A 221 10.96 -10.38 26.48
CA ASP A 221 12.42 -10.34 26.72
C ASP A 221 13.21 -9.64 25.59
N ILE A 222 12.57 -9.26 24.47
CA ILE A 222 13.21 -8.46 23.43
C ILE A 222 13.57 -7.10 24.02
N PRO A 223 14.87 -6.69 23.94
CA PRO A 223 15.29 -5.45 24.57
C PRO A 223 14.54 -4.22 24.05
N ALA A 224 14.06 -3.38 24.94
CA ALA A 224 13.53 -2.08 24.57
C ALA A 224 14.63 -1.22 23.93
N ARG A 225 14.29 -0.55 22.84
CA ARG A 225 15.16 0.41 22.15
C ARG A 225 14.39 1.74 21.96
N PRO A 226 15.09 2.87 21.81
CA PRO A 226 14.42 4.13 21.51
C PRO A 226 13.57 4.03 20.25
N THR A 227 12.32 4.49 20.30
CA THR A 227 11.49 4.62 19.10
C THR A 227 12.06 5.73 18.23
N PRO A 228 12.31 5.50 16.94
CA PRO A 228 12.84 6.53 16.05
C PRO A 228 11.85 7.69 15.91
N GLN A 229 12.38 8.89 15.72
CA GLN A 229 11.55 9.99 15.28
C GLN A 229 11.18 9.79 13.82
N ARG A 230 9.88 9.83 13.52
CA ARG A 230 9.42 9.80 12.14
C ARG A 230 9.91 11.04 11.41
N PRO A 231 10.48 10.92 10.20
CA PRO A 231 10.81 12.07 9.38
C PRO A 231 9.55 12.85 9.01
N SER A 232 9.72 14.12 8.67
CA SER A 232 8.62 14.93 8.15
C SER A 232 8.40 14.55 6.68
N PHE A 233 7.17 14.19 6.33
CA PHE A 233 6.74 13.98 4.95
C PHE A 233 6.00 15.21 4.39
N ALA A 234 6.08 16.36 5.10
CA ALA A 234 5.43 17.59 4.66
C ALA A 234 5.85 17.97 3.23
N GLU A 235 4.87 18.28 2.42
CA GLU A 235 5.03 18.51 0.99
C GLU A 235 4.50 19.91 0.63
N PRO A 236 5.21 20.71 -0.18
CA PRO A 236 4.67 21.97 -0.68
C PRO A 236 3.38 21.75 -1.47
N VAL A 237 2.48 22.73 -1.43
CA VAL A 237 1.28 22.69 -2.26
C VAL A 237 1.71 22.89 -3.73
N PRO A 238 1.31 22.02 -4.67
CA PRO A 238 1.64 22.17 -6.08
C PRO A 238 1.05 23.47 -6.63
N GLY A 239 1.93 24.34 -7.15
CA GLY A 239 1.53 25.67 -7.64
C GLY A 239 0.94 25.67 -9.05
N SER A 240 1.22 24.66 -9.87
CA SER A 240 0.80 24.56 -11.27
C SER A 240 0.87 23.12 -11.74
N GLU A 241 0.36 22.88 -12.96
CA GLU A 241 0.54 21.63 -13.67
C GLU A 241 2.02 21.41 -14.02
N ARG A 242 2.49 20.17 -13.81
CA ARG A 242 3.81 19.69 -14.21
C ARG A 242 3.64 18.57 -15.22
N ARG A 243 4.47 18.54 -16.25
CA ARG A 243 4.43 17.50 -17.30
C ARG A 243 5.79 16.87 -17.48
N GLN A 244 5.77 15.57 -17.68
CA GLN A 244 6.95 14.78 -18.06
C GLN A 244 6.55 13.72 -19.08
N SER A 245 7.38 13.48 -20.07
CA SER A 245 7.29 12.34 -20.98
C SER A 245 8.51 11.44 -20.77
N VAL A 246 8.26 10.11 -20.78
CA VAL A 246 9.30 9.07 -20.66
C VAL A 246 9.09 8.03 -21.76
N PRO A 247 10.18 7.58 -22.42
CA PRO A 247 10.09 6.49 -23.38
C PRO A 247 10.00 5.14 -22.64
N ASP A 248 9.23 4.21 -23.19
CA ASP A 248 9.19 2.81 -22.78
C ASP A 248 9.34 1.90 -24.00
N ALA A 249 10.47 1.16 -24.04
CA ALA A 249 10.78 0.26 -25.14
C ALA A 249 9.82 -0.95 -25.25
N HIS A 250 9.07 -1.24 -24.19
CA HIS A 250 8.18 -2.39 -24.11
C HIS A 250 6.70 -2.01 -24.22
N ALA A 251 6.37 -0.72 -24.08
CA ALA A 251 4.98 -0.26 -24.15
C ALA A 251 4.42 -0.42 -25.55
N PRO A 252 3.31 -1.15 -25.75
CA PRO A 252 2.69 -1.31 -27.06
C PRO A 252 1.89 -0.07 -27.51
N LEU A 253 1.42 0.76 -26.57
CA LEU A 253 0.63 1.95 -26.82
C LEU A 253 1.07 3.07 -25.84
N PRO A 254 0.83 4.35 -26.19
CA PRO A 254 1.01 5.43 -25.25
C PRO A 254 0.13 5.30 -24.02
N ALA A 255 0.65 5.73 -22.87
CA ALA A 255 -0.12 5.80 -21.64
C ALA A 255 0.05 7.16 -20.95
N MET A 256 -0.97 7.55 -20.19
CA MET A 256 -0.99 8.79 -19.41
C MET A 256 -1.32 8.48 -17.96
N ALA A 257 -0.63 9.12 -17.03
CA ALA A 257 -1.05 9.21 -15.63
C ALA A 257 -1.22 10.67 -15.22
N ILE A 258 -2.34 10.97 -14.57
CA ILE A 258 -2.64 12.28 -14.00
C ILE A 258 -2.67 12.09 -12.49
N GLY A 259 -1.76 12.77 -11.78
CA GLY A 259 -1.63 12.68 -10.33
C GLY A 259 -2.02 13.96 -9.63
N TYR A 260 -2.75 13.83 -8.54
CA TYR A 260 -3.14 14.93 -7.65
C TYR A 260 -2.84 14.56 -6.22
N ARG A 261 -2.53 15.56 -5.38
CA ARG A 261 -2.54 15.37 -3.94
C ARG A 261 -3.98 15.36 -3.42
N VAL A 262 -4.25 14.51 -2.46
CA VAL A 262 -5.54 14.46 -1.77
C VAL A 262 -5.46 15.09 -0.37
N PRO A 263 -6.60 15.42 0.26
CA PRO A 263 -6.64 15.86 1.64
C PRO A 263 -6.03 14.84 2.61
N ASP A 264 -5.43 15.34 3.69
CA ASP A 264 -4.89 14.49 4.75
C ASP A 264 -6.00 13.65 5.41
N PRO A 265 -5.90 12.31 5.36
CA PRO A 265 -6.89 11.41 5.95
C PRO A 265 -7.04 11.56 7.48
N SER A 266 -6.04 12.11 8.16
CA SER A 266 -6.07 12.31 9.62
C SER A 266 -6.85 13.57 10.01
N THR A 267 -6.76 14.63 9.22
CA THR A 267 -7.39 15.94 9.52
C THR A 267 -8.66 16.20 8.74
N GLU A 268 -8.78 15.64 7.51
CA GLU A 268 -9.95 15.80 6.64
C GLU A 268 -10.49 14.43 6.16
N PRO A 269 -10.81 13.48 7.06
CA PRO A 269 -11.14 12.10 6.69
C PRO A 269 -12.33 11.95 5.74
N ASP A 270 -13.36 12.76 5.89
CA ASP A 270 -14.54 12.70 5.02
C ASP A 270 -14.25 13.24 3.62
N SER A 271 -13.43 14.29 3.52
CA SER A 271 -12.97 14.79 2.23
C SER A 271 -12.06 13.79 1.52
N TYR A 272 -11.15 13.15 2.26
CA TYR A 272 -10.29 12.08 1.73
C TYR A 272 -11.15 10.92 1.18
N LEU A 273 -12.13 10.43 1.93
CA LEU A 273 -13.03 9.36 1.48
C LEU A 273 -13.91 9.78 0.30
N ALA A 274 -14.27 11.05 0.21
CA ALA A 274 -14.98 11.58 -0.96
C ALA A 274 -14.11 11.51 -2.24
N HIS A 275 -12.79 11.77 -2.14
CA HIS A 275 -11.87 11.56 -3.27
C HIS A 275 -11.76 10.08 -3.63
N ALA A 276 -11.67 9.20 -2.63
CA ALA A 276 -11.65 7.77 -2.89
C ALA A 276 -12.93 7.29 -3.60
N MET A 277 -14.10 7.76 -3.18
CA MET A 277 -15.37 7.48 -3.85
C MET A 277 -15.47 8.13 -5.24
N LEU A 278 -14.87 9.31 -5.45
CA LEU A 278 -14.76 9.94 -6.76
C LEU A 278 -14.04 9.03 -7.76
N ALA A 279 -12.96 8.36 -7.36
CA ALA A 279 -12.27 7.40 -8.21
C ALA A 279 -13.22 6.29 -8.70
N SER A 280 -14.01 5.71 -7.79
CA SER A 280 -15.01 4.70 -8.14
C SER A 280 -16.11 5.24 -9.07
N VAL A 281 -16.61 6.45 -8.86
CA VAL A 281 -17.58 7.09 -9.75
C VAL A 281 -17.01 7.29 -11.15
N LEU A 282 -15.72 7.60 -11.24
CA LEU A 282 -15.06 7.83 -12.52
C LEU A 282 -14.82 6.55 -13.31
N THR A 283 -14.41 5.45 -12.66
CA THR A 283 -13.87 4.30 -13.43
C THR A 283 -14.39 2.92 -13.02
N ASP A 284 -15.07 2.73 -11.87
CA ASP A 284 -15.45 1.41 -11.42
C ASP A 284 -16.69 0.85 -12.15
N GLY A 285 -16.43 -0.03 -13.10
CA GLY A 285 -17.42 -0.74 -13.89
C GLY A 285 -17.82 -0.01 -15.16
N GLU A 286 -18.44 -0.76 -16.09
CA GLU A 286 -18.80 -0.32 -17.43
C GLU A 286 -19.69 0.94 -17.49
N ALA A 287 -20.47 1.19 -16.43
CA ALA A 287 -21.35 2.35 -16.32
C ALA A 287 -20.65 3.58 -15.72
N ALA A 288 -19.40 3.46 -15.29
CA ALA A 288 -18.63 4.55 -14.72
C ALA A 288 -18.37 5.66 -15.77
N ARG A 289 -18.15 6.88 -15.29
CA ARG A 289 -18.22 8.06 -16.15
C ARG A 289 -17.14 8.10 -17.23
N LEU A 290 -15.88 7.86 -16.86
CA LEU A 290 -14.78 7.84 -17.82
C LEU A 290 -14.82 6.62 -18.72
N GLN A 291 -15.26 5.45 -18.21
CA GLN A 291 -15.47 4.25 -19.04
C GLN A 291 -16.48 4.54 -20.16
N ARG A 292 -17.65 5.06 -19.79
CA ARG A 292 -18.68 5.38 -20.78
C ARG A 292 -18.24 6.42 -21.80
N ARG A 293 -17.56 7.46 -21.34
CA ARG A 293 -17.16 8.58 -22.20
C ARG A 293 -15.94 8.24 -23.04
N LEU A 294 -14.81 7.90 -22.40
CA LEU A 294 -13.51 7.80 -23.08
C LEU A 294 -13.38 6.49 -23.85
N VAL A 295 -13.90 5.37 -23.30
CA VAL A 295 -13.79 4.05 -23.95
C VAL A 295 -14.95 3.87 -24.94
N HIS A 296 -16.21 4.00 -24.46
CA HIS A 296 -17.35 3.55 -25.27
C HIS A 296 -17.89 4.62 -26.23
N ALA A 297 -17.98 5.88 -25.83
CA ALA A 297 -18.60 6.92 -26.67
C ALA A 297 -17.57 7.58 -27.62
N ASP A 298 -16.45 8.04 -27.08
CA ASP A 298 -15.49 8.85 -27.82
C ASP A 298 -14.36 8.02 -28.43
N GLY A 299 -14.12 6.78 -27.94
CA GLY A 299 -13.03 5.88 -28.41
C GLY A 299 -11.63 6.48 -28.24
N LEU A 300 -11.44 7.35 -27.24
CA LEU A 300 -10.18 8.04 -27.02
C LEU A 300 -9.15 7.17 -26.31
N VAL A 301 -9.58 6.19 -25.54
CA VAL A 301 -8.71 5.30 -24.77
C VAL A 301 -9.15 3.84 -24.91
N THR A 302 -8.19 2.94 -24.74
CA THR A 302 -8.46 1.49 -24.68
C THR A 302 -8.72 1.02 -23.26
N ASP A 303 -8.15 1.74 -22.27
CA ASP A 303 -8.32 1.48 -20.85
C ASP A 303 -8.23 2.79 -20.07
N VAL A 304 -9.00 2.90 -18.98
CA VAL A 304 -8.95 4.01 -18.03
C VAL A 304 -9.24 3.52 -16.62
N SER A 305 -8.41 3.93 -15.67
CA SER A 305 -8.63 3.65 -14.25
C SER A 305 -8.38 4.88 -13.38
N ALA A 306 -8.97 4.90 -12.20
CA ALA A 306 -8.69 5.90 -11.18
C ALA A 306 -8.56 5.22 -9.81
N SER A 307 -7.68 5.73 -8.98
CA SER A 307 -7.45 5.24 -7.62
C SER A 307 -7.14 6.37 -6.65
N ASN A 308 -7.42 6.13 -5.38
CA ASN A 308 -6.93 6.94 -4.28
C ASN A 308 -6.00 6.07 -3.44
N GLY A 309 -4.77 6.49 -3.30
CA GLY A 309 -3.63 5.70 -2.83
C GLY A 309 -2.66 5.39 -3.96
N LEU A 310 -1.36 5.65 -3.75
CA LEU A 310 -0.34 5.46 -4.78
C LEU A 310 -0.03 3.98 -5.04
N MET A 311 0.09 3.19 -3.98
CA MET A 311 0.48 1.78 -4.04
C MET A 311 -0.55 0.84 -3.43
N GLY A 312 -1.34 1.34 -2.48
CA GLY A 312 -2.39 0.60 -1.78
C GLY A 312 -3.77 1.21 -2.00
N GLY A 313 -4.73 0.72 -1.23
CA GLY A 313 -6.06 1.32 -1.18
C GLY A 313 -6.11 2.57 -0.30
N PRO A 314 -7.29 3.16 -0.14
CA PRO A 314 -7.47 4.28 0.78
C PRO A 314 -7.09 3.92 2.22
N LEU A 315 -6.47 4.90 2.91
CA LEU A 315 -6.00 4.76 4.28
C LEU A 315 -4.82 3.76 4.45
N ASP A 316 -4.04 3.54 3.40
CA ASP A 316 -2.84 2.70 3.43
C ASP A 316 -1.54 3.50 3.58
N ALA A 317 -1.63 4.81 3.53
CA ALA A 317 -0.51 5.73 3.76
C ALA A 317 -0.97 6.97 4.55
N ARG A 318 -0.02 7.64 5.21
CA ARG A 318 -0.22 8.96 5.81
C ARG A 318 -0.17 10.07 4.76
N ASP A 319 -0.48 11.31 5.15
CA ASP A 319 -0.28 12.49 4.29
C ASP A 319 1.23 12.68 3.95
N PRO A 320 1.55 13.02 2.68
CA PRO A 320 0.68 13.17 1.54
C PRO A 320 0.30 11.83 0.89
N ASP A 321 -0.91 11.77 0.33
CA ASP A 321 -1.34 10.66 -0.49
C ASP A 321 -1.81 11.15 -1.87
N THR A 322 -2.01 10.24 -2.81
CA THR A 322 -2.15 10.53 -4.23
C THR A 322 -3.49 10.05 -4.79
N PHE A 323 -4.19 10.91 -5.51
CA PHE A 323 -5.24 10.51 -6.42
C PHE A 323 -4.66 10.38 -7.83
N THR A 324 -4.89 9.24 -8.47
CA THR A 324 -4.32 8.96 -9.79
C THR A 324 -5.43 8.59 -10.78
N ILE A 325 -5.34 9.14 -12.00
CA ILE A 325 -6.10 8.66 -13.16
C ILE A 325 -5.08 8.18 -14.17
N THR A 326 -5.22 6.94 -14.64
CA THR A 326 -4.38 6.39 -15.72
C THR A 326 -5.23 6.09 -16.93
N ALA A 327 -4.65 6.26 -18.12
CA ALA A 327 -5.29 5.92 -19.39
C ALA A 327 -4.26 5.34 -20.36
N VAL A 328 -4.67 4.34 -21.14
CA VAL A 328 -3.91 3.85 -22.30
C VAL A 328 -4.68 4.24 -23.55
N HIS A 329 -4.03 4.86 -24.51
CA HIS A 329 -4.71 5.40 -25.70
C HIS A 329 -4.05 4.97 -27.02
N PRO A 330 -4.80 4.94 -28.14
CA PRO A 330 -4.24 4.72 -29.47
C PRO A 330 -3.17 5.76 -29.82
N SER A 331 -2.19 5.39 -30.60
CA SER A 331 -1.06 6.28 -30.97
C SER A 331 -1.45 7.47 -31.86
N ASP A 332 -2.64 7.41 -32.49
CA ASP A 332 -3.21 8.50 -33.28
C ASP A 332 -4.09 9.47 -32.49
N VAL A 333 -4.23 9.23 -31.18
CA VAL A 333 -4.95 10.11 -30.26
C VAL A 333 -3.96 11.00 -29.52
N GLU A 334 -4.11 12.31 -29.70
CA GLU A 334 -3.31 13.30 -28.99
C GLU A 334 -3.57 13.27 -27.46
N PRO A 335 -2.55 13.20 -26.62
CA PRO A 335 -2.70 13.14 -25.16
C PRO A 335 -3.57 14.27 -24.58
N ASP A 336 -3.47 15.49 -25.13
CA ASP A 336 -4.27 16.63 -24.68
C ASP A 336 -5.78 16.45 -24.93
N ARG A 337 -6.17 15.61 -25.89
CA ARG A 337 -7.62 15.27 -26.07
C ARG A 337 -8.12 14.38 -24.94
N VAL A 338 -7.31 13.41 -24.51
CA VAL A 338 -7.64 12.54 -23.38
C VAL A 338 -7.72 13.39 -22.11
N LEU A 339 -6.70 14.22 -21.86
CA LEU A 339 -6.65 15.10 -20.70
C LEU A 339 -7.84 16.06 -20.66
N GLY A 340 -8.18 16.70 -21.78
CA GLY A 340 -9.34 17.59 -21.89
C GLY A 340 -10.67 16.89 -21.63
N ALA A 341 -10.81 15.64 -22.07
CA ALA A 341 -12.02 14.86 -21.81
C ALA A 341 -12.16 14.42 -20.34
N VAL A 342 -11.04 14.12 -19.67
CA VAL A 342 -11.01 13.88 -18.21
C VAL A 342 -11.39 15.16 -17.47
N ASP A 343 -10.81 16.29 -17.85
CA ASP A 343 -11.08 17.59 -17.25
C ASP A 343 -12.54 17.99 -17.36
N ASP A 344 -13.14 17.84 -18.55
CA ASP A 344 -14.56 18.10 -18.77
C ASP A 344 -15.47 17.24 -17.88
N GLU A 345 -15.08 15.98 -17.59
CA GLU A 345 -15.89 15.12 -16.73
C GLU A 345 -15.76 15.50 -15.26
N LEU A 346 -14.56 15.88 -14.82
CA LEU A 346 -14.35 16.44 -13.49
C LEU A 346 -15.10 17.76 -13.32
N ASP A 347 -15.12 18.65 -14.32
CA ASP A 347 -15.90 19.90 -14.28
C ASP A 347 -17.42 19.64 -14.21
N ARG A 348 -17.93 18.62 -14.92
CA ARG A 348 -19.35 18.21 -14.79
C ARG A 348 -19.67 17.68 -13.41
N LEU A 349 -18.78 16.84 -12.85
CA LEU A 349 -18.95 16.33 -11.49
C LEU A 349 -18.85 17.44 -10.44
N ALA A 350 -17.94 18.39 -10.61
CA ALA A 350 -17.83 19.54 -9.71
C ALA A 350 -19.08 20.42 -9.73
N ALA A 351 -19.72 20.59 -10.92
CA ALA A 351 -20.90 21.42 -11.09
C ALA A 351 -22.20 20.74 -10.60
N GLN A 352 -22.34 19.42 -10.74
CA GLN A 352 -23.62 18.73 -10.58
C GLN A 352 -23.59 17.57 -9.58
N GLY A 353 -22.39 17.07 -9.22
CA GLY A 353 -22.23 15.82 -8.48
C GLY A 353 -22.67 14.56 -9.26
N PRO A 354 -22.50 13.39 -8.69
CA PRO A 354 -23.14 12.17 -9.16
C PRO A 354 -24.63 12.18 -8.76
N SER A 355 -25.47 11.42 -9.47
CA SER A 355 -26.83 11.18 -8.98
C SER A 355 -26.82 10.32 -7.71
N VAL A 356 -27.87 10.40 -6.90
CA VAL A 356 -28.02 9.57 -5.68
C VAL A 356 -27.94 8.08 -6.03
N ASP A 357 -28.57 7.66 -7.13
CA ASP A 357 -28.57 6.26 -7.59
C ASP A 357 -27.16 5.82 -8.03
N GLU A 358 -26.41 6.69 -8.70
CA GLU A 358 -25.03 6.42 -9.12
C GLU A 358 -24.12 6.23 -7.90
N LEU A 359 -24.18 7.14 -6.94
CA LEU A 359 -23.42 7.07 -5.71
C LEU A 359 -23.79 5.84 -4.88
N SER A 360 -25.08 5.55 -4.72
CA SER A 360 -25.57 4.37 -4.00
C SER A 360 -25.05 3.06 -4.62
N ARG A 361 -25.03 2.94 -5.95
CA ARG A 361 -24.48 1.77 -6.63
C ARG A 361 -22.98 1.60 -6.37
N GLN A 362 -22.20 2.69 -6.41
CA GLN A 362 -20.77 2.63 -6.17
C GLN A 362 -20.46 2.31 -4.69
N SER A 363 -21.18 2.90 -3.76
CA SER A 363 -21.05 2.59 -2.33
C SER A 363 -21.36 1.12 -2.05
N ALA A 364 -22.45 0.58 -2.60
CA ALA A 364 -22.81 -0.83 -2.43
C ALA A 364 -21.78 -1.78 -3.06
N ARG A 365 -21.26 -1.43 -4.23
CA ARG A 365 -20.20 -2.20 -4.92
C ARG A 365 -18.94 -2.25 -4.08
N TRP A 366 -18.50 -1.11 -3.57
CA TRP A 366 -17.30 -1.02 -2.76
C TRP A 366 -17.46 -1.72 -1.41
N ALA A 367 -18.58 -1.50 -0.69
CA ALA A 367 -18.90 -2.22 0.53
C ALA A 367 -18.88 -3.74 0.32
N SER A 368 -19.45 -4.21 -0.80
CA SER A 368 -19.42 -5.64 -1.14
C SER A 368 -17.99 -6.16 -1.43
N ALA A 369 -17.11 -5.34 -2.01
CA ALA A 369 -15.71 -5.71 -2.22
C ALA A 369 -14.96 -5.81 -0.89
N LEU A 370 -15.10 -4.80 -0.03
CA LEU A 370 -14.49 -4.77 1.30
C LEU A 370 -14.93 -5.98 2.15
N HIS A 371 -16.23 -6.29 2.19
CA HIS A 371 -16.71 -7.46 2.94
C HIS A 371 -16.12 -8.77 2.41
N ARG A 372 -15.97 -8.93 1.08
CA ARG A 372 -15.33 -10.14 0.51
C ARG A 372 -13.84 -10.23 0.84
N GLU A 373 -13.15 -9.10 0.95
CA GLU A 373 -11.76 -9.06 1.40
C GLU A 373 -11.68 -9.40 2.89
N ASP A 374 -12.53 -8.80 3.70
CA ASP A 374 -12.61 -9.01 5.14
C ASP A 374 -13.04 -10.42 5.55
N ASP A 375 -13.71 -11.19 4.68
CA ASP A 375 -13.98 -12.62 4.91
C ASP A 375 -12.69 -13.46 4.98
N ARG A 376 -11.56 -12.90 4.52
CA ARG A 376 -10.25 -13.55 4.59
C ARG A 376 -9.46 -13.02 5.77
N VAL A 377 -9.16 -13.91 6.73
CA VAL A 377 -8.40 -13.59 7.96
C VAL A 377 -7.16 -12.73 7.67
N MET A 378 -6.42 -13.05 6.62
CA MET A 378 -5.23 -12.30 6.22
C MET A 378 -5.53 -10.82 5.97
N PHE A 379 -6.48 -10.50 5.08
CA PHE A 379 -6.75 -9.11 4.71
C PHE A 379 -7.37 -8.31 5.85
N ARG A 380 -8.27 -8.92 6.61
CA ARG A 380 -8.84 -8.26 7.80
C ARG A 380 -7.75 -7.95 8.83
N MET A 381 -6.87 -8.91 9.12
CA MET A 381 -5.74 -8.72 10.03
C MET A 381 -4.82 -7.58 9.58
N LEU A 382 -4.38 -7.62 8.32
CA LEU A 382 -3.51 -6.59 7.75
C LEU A 382 -4.18 -5.22 7.75
N GLY A 383 -5.47 -5.18 7.38
CA GLY A 383 -6.26 -3.94 7.42
C GLY A 383 -6.38 -3.35 8.82
N LEU A 384 -6.64 -4.16 9.84
CA LEU A 384 -6.68 -3.74 11.24
C LEU A 384 -5.31 -3.22 11.70
N GLY A 385 -4.26 -3.99 11.42
CA GLY A 385 -2.88 -3.64 11.80
C GLY A 385 -2.41 -2.34 11.17
N ALA A 386 -2.58 -2.17 9.87
CA ALA A 386 -2.17 -0.95 9.18
C ALA A 386 -2.89 0.29 9.72
N ARG A 387 -4.24 0.25 9.93
CA ARG A 387 -4.98 1.41 10.46
C ARG A 387 -4.66 1.67 11.92
N GLU A 388 -4.38 0.65 12.73
CA GLU A 388 -3.88 0.84 14.10
C GLU A 388 -2.49 1.47 14.11
N LEU A 389 -1.58 1.03 13.23
CA LEU A 389 -0.23 1.57 13.14
C LEU A 389 -0.23 3.02 12.65
N LEU A 390 -0.93 3.28 11.54
CA LEU A 390 -0.91 4.57 10.84
C LEU A 390 -1.69 5.65 11.58
N TYR A 391 -2.85 5.30 12.14
CA TYR A 391 -3.84 6.24 12.66
C TYR A 391 -4.19 6.03 14.14
N GLY A 392 -3.72 4.95 14.78
CA GLY A 392 -4.11 4.57 16.15
C GLY A 392 -5.57 4.13 16.26
N ARG A 393 -6.19 3.68 15.16
CA ARG A 393 -7.61 3.38 15.07
C ARG A 393 -7.88 2.21 14.11
N ALA A 394 -7.74 0.99 14.62
CA ALA A 394 -8.07 -0.21 13.86
C ALA A 394 -9.55 -0.23 13.39
N GLU A 395 -10.45 0.40 14.16
CA GLU A 395 -11.88 0.52 13.85
C GLU A 395 -12.15 1.16 12.48
N LEU A 396 -11.23 1.98 11.97
CA LEU A 396 -11.35 2.57 10.63
C LEU A 396 -11.52 1.51 9.53
N ALA A 397 -10.90 0.33 9.68
CA ALA A 397 -11.08 -0.77 8.75
C ALA A 397 -12.53 -1.26 8.76
N LEU A 398 -13.16 -1.35 9.94
CA LEU A 398 -14.52 -1.85 10.13
C LEU A 398 -15.59 -0.79 9.79
N GLU A 399 -15.29 0.48 10.03
CA GLU A 399 -16.19 1.61 9.78
C GLU A 399 -16.28 1.99 8.29
N LEU A 400 -15.27 1.65 7.50
CA LEU A 400 -15.11 2.12 6.13
C LEU A 400 -16.34 1.88 5.24
N PRO A 401 -16.98 0.70 5.21
CA PRO A 401 -18.19 0.49 4.40
C PRO A 401 -19.34 1.44 4.77
N ALA A 402 -19.56 1.65 6.07
CA ALA A 402 -20.62 2.54 6.56
C ALA A 402 -20.32 4.02 6.24
N ARG A 403 -19.05 4.44 6.39
CA ARG A 403 -18.61 5.80 6.06
C ARG A 403 -18.75 6.10 4.57
N LEU A 404 -18.40 5.14 3.70
CA LEU A 404 -18.59 5.27 2.26
C LEU A 404 -20.07 5.36 1.88
N ALA A 405 -20.94 4.58 2.55
CA ALA A 405 -22.38 4.62 2.32
C ALA A 405 -23.04 5.93 2.81
N ALA A 406 -22.40 6.64 3.73
CA ALA A 406 -22.88 7.92 4.26
C ALA A 406 -22.48 9.14 3.41
N LEU A 407 -21.62 8.96 2.39
CA LEU A 407 -21.22 10.05 1.51
C LEU A 407 -22.41 10.57 0.68
N ARG A 408 -22.40 11.89 0.45
CA ARG A 408 -23.44 12.58 -0.31
C ARG A 408 -22.89 13.11 -1.65
N PRO A 409 -23.74 13.28 -2.67
CA PRO A 409 -23.34 13.80 -3.98
C PRO A 409 -22.55 15.10 -3.93
N GLU A 410 -22.89 16.00 -2.99
CA GLU A 410 -22.23 17.30 -2.82
C GLU A 410 -20.77 17.15 -2.40
N GLN A 411 -20.43 16.14 -1.59
CA GLN A 411 -19.06 15.86 -1.16
C GLN A 411 -18.20 15.34 -2.33
N ILE A 412 -18.79 14.56 -3.22
CA ILE A 412 -18.11 14.10 -4.44
C ILE A 412 -17.93 15.27 -5.43
N ALA A 413 -18.92 16.16 -5.53
CA ALA A 413 -18.81 17.39 -6.33
C ALA A 413 -17.67 18.28 -5.80
N GLU A 414 -17.58 18.45 -4.48
CA GLU A 414 -16.51 19.21 -3.86
C GLU A 414 -15.13 18.57 -4.12
N ALA A 415 -15.02 17.24 -4.01
CA ALA A 415 -13.77 16.52 -4.29
C ALA A 415 -13.33 16.74 -5.75
N ALA A 416 -14.23 16.61 -6.73
CA ALA A 416 -13.94 16.90 -8.13
C ALA A 416 -13.50 18.35 -8.33
N GLY A 417 -14.18 19.32 -7.68
CA GLY A 417 -13.82 20.73 -7.71
C GLY A 417 -12.43 21.02 -7.13
N ARG A 418 -12.06 20.32 -6.04
CA ARG A 418 -10.72 20.43 -5.45
C ARG A 418 -9.62 19.94 -6.40
N LEU A 419 -9.83 18.81 -7.09
CA LEU A 419 -8.87 18.32 -8.10
C LEU A 419 -8.71 19.32 -9.25
N ARG A 420 -9.79 19.93 -9.73
CA ARG A 420 -9.76 20.95 -10.80
C ARG A 420 -9.06 22.25 -10.37
N GLY A 421 -9.12 22.60 -9.11
CA GLY A 421 -8.48 23.79 -8.54
C GLY A 421 -7.03 23.57 -8.09
N ALA A 422 -6.53 22.33 -8.06
CA ALA A 422 -5.20 21.99 -7.58
C ALA A 422 -4.16 21.94 -8.70
N GLY A 423 -2.89 22.12 -8.34
CA GLY A 423 -1.78 21.72 -9.19
C GLY A 423 -1.74 20.19 -9.35
N ARG A 424 -1.30 19.70 -10.50
CA ARG A 424 -1.25 18.28 -10.83
C ARG A 424 0.03 17.89 -11.56
N ALA A 425 0.33 16.60 -11.57
CA ALA A 425 1.33 16.01 -12.44
C ALA A 425 0.65 15.30 -13.62
N VAL A 426 1.21 15.44 -14.82
CA VAL A 426 0.83 14.68 -16.01
C VAL A 426 2.08 13.96 -16.50
N LEU A 427 2.07 12.65 -16.40
CA LEU A 427 3.12 11.76 -16.90
C LEU A 427 2.63 11.09 -18.18
N LEU A 428 3.45 11.17 -19.23
CA LEU A 428 3.23 10.48 -20.49
C LEU A 428 4.27 9.36 -20.63
N VAL A 429 3.83 8.16 -20.98
CA VAL A 429 4.69 7.05 -21.39
C VAL A 429 4.51 6.86 -22.87
N GLU A 430 5.59 6.96 -23.61
CA GLU A 430 5.60 6.87 -25.07
C GLU A 430 6.29 5.58 -25.52
N PRO A 431 5.69 4.78 -26.41
CA PRO A 431 6.40 3.68 -27.04
C PRO A 431 7.70 4.18 -27.68
N ALA A 432 8.82 3.53 -27.37
CA ALA A 432 10.07 3.88 -28.04
C ALA A 432 9.92 3.58 -29.54
N THR A 433 10.16 4.57 -30.39
CA THR A 433 10.23 4.37 -31.83
C THR A 433 11.43 3.49 -32.17
N ASP A 434 11.20 2.36 -32.86
CA ASP A 434 12.30 1.56 -33.40
C ASP A 434 13.22 2.44 -34.25
N GLN A 435 14.46 2.63 -33.80
CA GLN A 435 15.46 3.37 -34.57
C GLN A 435 15.88 2.62 -35.85
N SER A 436 15.39 1.40 -36.08
CA SER A 436 15.70 0.60 -37.27
C SER A 436 15.10 1.15 -38.57
N ASP A 437 14.03 1.97 -38.52
CA ASP A 437 13.40 2.52 -39.73
C ASP A 437 14.06 3.80 -40.28
N GLN A 438 15.05 4.36 -39.57
CA GLN A 438 15.77 5.55 -40.05
C GLN A 438 17.09 5.26 -40.83
N GLU A 439 17.63 4.04 -40.69
CA GLU A 439 18.84 3.64 -41.40
C GLU A 439 18.57 3.03 -42.80
N GLU A 440 17.34 2.63 -43.14
CA GLU A 440 17.00 2.12 -44.49
C GLU A 440 16.62 3.22 -45.49
N ASN A 441 16.49 4.47 -45.09
CA ASN A 441 16.15 5.59 -45.99
C ASN A 441 17.23 6.70 -46.07
N SER A 442 18.51 6.38 -45.79
CA SER A 442 19.61 7.33 -45.97
C SER A 442 20.60 6.83 -47.05
#